data_cfe04adbdd42f5ed25177e44d9491091
#
_entry.id   cfe04adbdd42f5ed25177e44d9491091
#
_cell.length_a   1.000
_cell.length_b   1.000
_cell.length_c   1.000
_cell.angle_alpha   90.00
_cell.angle_beta   90.00
_cell.angle_gamma   90.00
#
_symmetry.space_group_name_H-M   'P 1'
#
loop_
_entity.id
_entity.type
_entity.pdbx_description
1 polymer ?
#
loop_
_entity_poly.entity_id
_entity_poly.type
_entity_poly.pdbx_seq_one_letter_code
_entity_poly.pdbx_strand_id
1 'polypeptide(L)'
;MTEAGFHLKHHLTSFQIMILGFAGVILLGALVLMLPIATASHTWTPFHEALFTSTSAVCVTGLVVQDTGSYWSGFGQTVILLLIQIGGLGVITAAVMFLMLSGKNISLKERSAMQDAISAPVVGGIVRLTRFILKGTFFVELVGALALLPAFCRDYGLRGVWMAIFHSVSAFCNAGFDILGRAGALYPSLTAYISDPLVNIVIMLLIIVGGIGFLTWDDVCTHRLHLRRYRMQSKVILSATAILIALSALLFFLTDFAELPAGQRVLASLFQAVTPRTAGYNTADLTKMSDTSQAVTILLMMTGGAPGSTAGGMKVTTLAVLAANAVAAFRRREDPQLFKRRLEPSAVRNAAAILLLYLGLTFAGAAVISAAEGLPLGACLYETASAAGTVGLTLGLTPQLGTLSQSILILLMFFGRVGGLTLIYAAFSGHDLTYARYPKEMITVG
;
A
#
# COMPACT_ATOMS: atom_id res chain seq x y z
N MET A 1 47.77 -31.25 -5.94
CA MET A 1 47.28 -30.03 -5.27
C MET A 1 46.21 -29.48 -6.17
N THR A 2 44.98 -29.88 -5.96
CA THR A 2 43.83 -29.62 -6.77
C THR A 2 42.99 -28.54 -6.11
N GLU A 3 42.82 -27.42 -6.79
CA GLU A 3 41.98 -26.29 -6.40
C GLU A 3 40.52 -26.73 -6.21
N ALA A 4 40.08 -26.82 -4.98
CA ALA A 4 38.67 -26.92 -4.66
C ALA A 4 38.06 -25.52 -4.79
N GLY A 5 37.66 -25.15 -6.00
CA GLY A 5 36.86 -23.95 -6.25
C GLY A 5 35.50 -24.10 -5.61
N PHE A 6 35.32 -23.47 -4.46
CA PHE A 6 34.08 -23.38 -3.72
C PHE A 6 33.12 -22.45 -4.48
N HIS A 7 32.48 -22.95 -5.53
CA HIS A 7 31.36 -22.29 -6.21
C HIS A 7 30.07 -22.51 -5.40
N LEU A 8 29.92 -21.80 -4.28
CA LEU A 8 28.60 -21.56 -3.68
C LEU A 8 27.82 -20.60 -4.59
N LYS A 9 27.22 -21.12 -5.67
CA LYS A 9 26.13 -20.43 -6.34
C LYS A 9 24.90 -20.52 -5.43
N HIS A 10 24.81 -19.63 -4.44
CA HIS A 10 23.55 -19.37 -3.75
C HIS A 10 22.56 -18.86 -4.79
N HIS A 11 21.67 -19.72 -5.24
CA HIS A 11 20.55 -19.33 -6.10
C HIS A 11 19.55 -18.59 -5.22
N LEU A 12 19.56 -17.26 -5.28
CA LEU A 12 18.57 -16.41 -4.61
C LEU A 12 17.17 -16.87 -5.04
N THR A 13 16.28 -17.04 -4.06
CA THR A 13 14.86 -17.31 -4.31
C THR A 13 14.15 -16.07 -4.85
N SER A 14 13.00 -16.24 -5.52
CA SER A 14 12.18 -15.11 -5.99
C SER A 14 11.87 -14.13 -4.87
N PHE A 15 11.60 -14.61 -3.66
CA PHE A 15 11.32 -13.78 -2.49
C PHE A 15 12.52 -12.95 -2.04
N GLN A 16 13.72 -13.55 -2.03
CA GLN A 16 14.97 -12.83 -1.72
C GLN A 16 15.28 -11.77 -2.77
N ILE A 17 15.04 -12.06 -4.05
CA ILE A 17 15.21 -11.08 -5.15
C ILE A 17 14.26 -9.90 -4.95
N MET A 18 13.01 -10.14 -4.53
CA MET A 18 12.06 -9.07 -4.22
C MET A 18 12.56 -8.17 -3.10
N ILE A 19 12.95 -8.76 -1.96
CA ILE A 19 13.43 -8.02 -0.78
C ILE A 19 14.64 -7.15 -1.14
N LEU A 20 15.65 -7.76 -1.79
CA LEU A 20 16.87 -7.06 -2.20
C LEU A 20 16.58 -5.98 -3.24
N GLY A 21 15.63 -6.23 -4.15
CA GLY A 21 15.20 -5.25 -5.14
C GLY A 21 14.58 -4.02 -4.49
N PHE A 22 13.64 -4.21 -3.55
CA PHE A 22 13.06 -3.10 -2.80
C PHE A 22 14.10 -2.35 -1.98
N ALA A 23 14.95 -3.05 -1.23
CA ALA A 23 16.02 -2.44 -0.45
C ALA A 23 17.01 -1.65 -1.33
N GLY A 24 17.39 -2.19 -2.48
CA GLY A 24 18.27 -1.54 -3.44
C GLY A 24 17.67 -0.24 -4.01
N VAL A 25 16.41 -0.26 -4.41
CA VAL A 25 15.71 0.94 -4.93
C VAL A 25 15.57 1.99 -3.82
N ILE A 26 15.24 1.60 -2.60
CA ILE A 26 15.14 2.51 -1.44
C ILE A 26 16.49 3.19 -1.17
N LEU A 27 17.59 2.43 -1.12
CA LEU A 27 18.92 2.99 -0.87
C LEU A 27 19.38 3.91 -1.99
N LEU A 28 19.17 3.52 -3.25
CA LEU A 28 19.49 4.38 -4.39
C LEU A 28 18.66 5.67 -4.37
N GLY A 29 17.37 5.57 -4.09
CA GLY A 29 16.49 6.72 -3.95
C GLY A 29 16.94 7.65 -2.82
N ALA A 30 17.32 7.10 -1.67
CA ALA A 30 17.84 7.87 -0.54
C ALA A 30 19.12 8.62 -0.91
N LEU A 31 20.08 7.96 -1.58
CA LEU A 31 21.33 8.61 -2.03
C LEU A 31 21.07 9.75 -3.00
N VAL A 32 20.11 9.60 -3.93
CA VAL A 32 19.75 10.68 -4.88
C VAL A 32 19.04 11.82 -4.15
N LEU A 33 18.15 11.53 -3.20
CA LEU A 33 17.43 12.54 -2.42
C LEU A 33 18.33 13.30 -1.44
N MET A 34 19.49 12.77 -1.05
CA MET A 34 20.49 13.49 -0.24
C MET A 34 21.13 14.66 -0.99
N LEU A 35 21.17 14.62 -2.33
CA LEU A 35 21.90 15.61 -3.13
C LEU A 35 21.25 17.00 -3.01
N PRO A 36 22.06 18.09 -2.96
CA PRO A 36 21.55 19.46 -2.88
C PRO A 36 20.58 19.85 -3.99
N ILE A 37 20.73 19.26 -5.16
CA ILE A 37 19.81 19.51 -6.30
C ILE A 37 18.39 19.01 -6.02
N ALA A 38 18.21 18.05 -5.10
CA ALA A 38 16.91 17.49 -4.75
C ALA A 38 16.12 18.41 -3.81
N THR A 39 16.76 19.34 -3.10
CA THR A 39 16.11 20.25 -2.14
C THR A 39 15.87 21.63 -2.76
N ALA A 40 14.82 22.31 -2.33
CA ALA A 40 14.51 23.68 -2.76
C ALA A 40 15.53 24.70 -2.23
N SER A 41 16.14 24.44 -1.07
CA SER A 41 17.18 25.27 -0.45
C SER A 41 18.60 24.96 -0.97
N HIS A 42 18.77 23.98 -1.86
CA HIS A 42 20.06 23.50 -2.36
C HIS A 42 21.03 23.05 -1.25
N THR A 43 20.52 22.50 -0.15
CA THR A 43 21.28 21.96 0.98
C THR A 43 21.26 20.43 0.97
N TRP A 44 22.28 19.81 1.60
CA TRP A 44 22.32 18.38 1.77
C TRP A 44 21.24 17.91 2.75
N THR A 45 20.44 16.91 2.37
CA THR A 45 19.47 16.28 3.27
C THR A 45 20.18 15.25 4.14
N PRO A 46 19.91 15.19 5.47
CA PRO A 46 20.40 14.13 6.33
C PRO A 46 19.98 12.74 5.81
N PHE A 47 20.87 11.75 5.91
CA PHE A 47 20.64 10.42 5.36
C PHE A 47 19.35 9.77 5.88
N HIS A 48 19.04 9.90 7.17
CA HIS A 48 17.84 9.27 7.75
C HIS A 48 16.55 9.88 7.20
N GLU A 49 16.48 11.19 6.92
CA GLU A 49 15.32 11.85 6.33
C GLU A 49 15.14 11.45 4.86
N ALA A 50 16.25 11.42 4.12
CA ALA A 50 16.26 10.95 2.74
C ALA A 50 15.86 9.46 2.65
N LEU A 51 16.34 8.62 3.58
CA LEU A 51 15.99 7.21 3.69
C LEU A 51 14.51 7.04 4.05
N PHE A 52 13.98 7.82 4.99
CA PHE A 52 12.57 7.80 5.36
C PHE A 52 11.69 8.13 4.16
N THR A 53 11.98 9.24 3.47
CA THR A 53 11.22 9.69 2.30
C THR A 53 11.30 8.68 1.16
N SER A 54 12.50 8.16 0.87
CA SER A 54 12.68 7.12 -0.15
C SER A 54 11.93 5.84 0.20
N THR A 55 11.99 5.39 1.46
CA THR A 55 11.24 4.21 1.91
C THR A 55 9.75 4.43 1.78
N SER A 56 9.24 5.57 2.24
CA SER A 56 7.82 5.92 2.14
C SER A 56 7.35 5.97 0.68
N ALA A 57 8.14 6.53 -0.23
CA ALA A 57 7.84 6.61 -1.66
C ALA A 57 7.83 5.22 -2.33
N VAL A 58 8.86 4.41 -2.12
CA VAL A 58 8.97 3.06 -2.72
C VAL A 58 7.96 2.09 -2.10
N CYS A 59 7.71 2.21 -0.80
CA CYS A 59 6.69 1.40 -0.13
C CYS A 59 5.26 1.93 -0.37
N VAL A 60 5.12 3.06 -1.10
CA VAL A 60 3.86 3.74 -1.40
C VAL A 60 3.02 3.97 -0.13
N THR A 61 3.67 4.53 0.89
CA THR A 61 3.05 4.77 2.20
C THR A 61 2.48 6.18 2.34
N GLY A 62 3.28 7.22 2.06
CA GLY A 62 2.84 8.61 2.19
C GLY A 62 3.15 9.28 3.53
N LEU A 63 3.73 8.58 4.50
CA LEU A 63 4.28 9.22 5.70
C LEU A 63 5.51 10.05 5.30
N VAL A 64 5.60 11.26 5.83
CA VAL A 64 6.68 12.19 5.49
C VAL A 64 7.26 12.85 6.75
N VAL A 65 8.57 13.06 6.76
CA VAL A 65 9.29 13.82 7.79
C VAL A 65 9.56 15.24 7.32
N GLN A 66 9.63 15.47 6.01
CA GLN A 66 9.77 16.78 5.37
C GLN A 66 8.60 16.98 4.40
N ASP A 67 8.03 18.19 4.39
CA ASP A 67 6.91 18.53 3.50
C ASP A 67 7.32 18.42 2.01
N THR A 68 6.57 17.63 1.25
CA THR A 68 6.98 17.31 -0.13
C THR A 68 6.86 18.50 -1.07
N GLY A 69 5.92 19.39 -0.84
CA GLY A 69 5.67 20.55 -1.69
C GLY A 69 6.67 21.69 -1.55
N SER A 70 7.18 21.90 -0.32
CA SER A 70 8.04 23.04 0.03
C SER A 70 9.52 22.68 0.20
N TYR A 71 9.83 21.47 0.70
CA TYR A 71 11.20 21.06 0.97
C TYR A 71 11.93 20.55 -0.28
N TRP A 72 11.25 19.74 -1.12
CA TRP A 72 11.86 19.14 -2.29
C TRP A 72 11.74 20.04 -3.52
N SER A 73 12.84 20.18 -4.27
CA SER A 73 12.87 20.86 -5.58
C SER A 73 12.02 20.09 -6.60
N GLY A 74 11.79 20.68 -7.78
CA GLY A 74 11.14 19.97 -8.88
C GLY A 74 11.86 18.67 -9.29
N PHE A 75 13.20 18.64 -9.17
CA PHE A 75 13.98 17.43 -9.35
C PHE A 75 13.68 16.40 -8.23
N GLY A 76 13.72 16.81 -6.96
CA GLY A 76 13.41 15.94 -5.83
C GLY A 76 11.98 15.37 -5.92
N GLN A 77 10.98 16.19 -6.26
CA GLN A 77 9.60 15.76 -6.50
C GLN A 77 9.51 14.74 -7.64
N THR A 78 10.28 14.93 -8.73
CA THR A 78 10.33 13.98 -9.85
C THR A 78 10.93 12.64 -9.41
N VAL A 79 12.01 12.66 -8.62
CA VAL A 79 12.61 11.44 -8.07
C VAL A 79 11.61 10.72 -7.18
N ILE A 80 10.91 11.42 -6.26
CA ILE A 80 9.87 10.84 -5.41
C ILE A 80 8.77 10.22 -6.26
N LEU A 81 8.30 10.89 -7.31
CA LEU A 81 7.27 10.37 -8.21
C LEU A 81 7.72 9.09 -8.92
N LEU A 82 8.97 9.02 -9.39
CA LEU A 82 9.53 7.81 -10.01
C LEU A 82 9.65 6.66 -9.00
N LEU A 83 10.06 6.94 -7.76
CA LEU A 83 10.10 5.95 -6.69
C LEU A 83 8.70 5.40 -6.37
N ILE A 84 7.68 6.28 -6.32
CA ILE A 84 6.28 5.90 -6.16
C ILE A 84 5.83 4.98 -7.31
N GLN A 85 6.15 5.33 -8.54
CA GLN A 85 5.76 4.55 -9.73
C GLN A 85 6.42 3.17 -9.72
N ILE A 86 7.72 3.09 -9.42
CA ILE A 86 8.45 1.81 -9.30
C ILE A 86 7.87 0.97 -8.15
N GLY A 87 7.62 1.61 -7.03
CA GLY A 87 7.04 0.97 -5.86
C GLY A 87 5.62 0.46 -6.12
N GLY A 88 4.74 1.29 -6.69
CA GLY A 88 3.34 0.97 -6.98
C GLY A 88 3.16 -0.19 -7.94
N LEU A 89 3.91 -0.20 -9.04
CA LEU A 89 3.94 -1.31 -9.99
C LEU A 89 4.60 -2.57 -9.41
N GLY A 90 5.44 -2.40 -8.38
CA GLY A 90 6.33 -3.43 -7.85
C GLY A 90 7.67 -3.48 -8.60
N VAL A 91 8.75 -3.60 -7.83
CA VAL A 91 10.13 -3.50 -8.35
C VAL A 91 10.41 -4.52 -9.47
N ILE A 92 9.91 -5.75 -9.35
CA ILE A 92 10.09 -6.79 -10.39
C ILE A 92 9.35 -6.42 -11.67
N THR A 93 8.11 -5.93 -11.56
CA THR A 93 7.32 -5.50 -12.74
C THR A 93 8.00 -4.32 -13.44
N ALA A 94 8.53 -3.37 -12.68
CA ALA A 94 9.31 -2.25 -13.21
C ALA A 94 10.59 -2.72 -13.91
N ALA A 95 11.37 -3.63 -13.31
CA ALA A 95 12.56 -4.21 -13.91
C ALA A 95 12.25 -4.92 -15.24
N VAL A 96 11.17 -5.71 -15.28
CA VAL A 96 10.73 -6.38 -16.51
C VAL A 96 10.24 -5.38 -17.56
N MET A 97 9.61 -4.28 -17.15
CA MET A 97 9.26 -3.20 -18.08
C MET A 97 10.51 -2.67 -18.82
N PHE A 98 11.59 -2.41 -18.10
CA PHE A 98 12.87 -1.99 -18.71
C PHE A 98 13.44 -3.04 -19.65
N LEU A 99 13.39 -4.34 -19.30
CA LEU A 99 13.82 -5.42 -20.20
C LEU A 99 12.96 -5.48 -21.47
N MET A 100 11.64 -5.32 -21.35
CA MET A 100 10.73 -5.29 -22.50
C MET A 100 11.00 -4.11 -23.42
N LEU A 101 11.26 -2.91 -22.86
CA LEU A 101 11.61 -1.71 -23.64
C LEU A 101 12.96 -1.85 -24.35
N SER A 102 13.90 -2.58 -23.71
CA SER A 102 15.23 -2.88 -24.29
C SER A 102 15.20 -4.02 -25.31
N GLY A 103 14.04 -4.62 -25.63
CA GLY A 103 13.90 -5.70 -26.58
C GLY A 103 14.51 -7.05 -26.14
N LYS A 104 14.90 -7.20 -24.87
CA LYS A 104 15.50 -8.42 -24.33
C LYS A 104 14.45 -9.50 -24.04
N ASN A 105 14.84 -10.76 -24.26
CA ASN A 105 14.00 -11.91 -23.91
C ASN A 105 13.90 -12.08 -22.40
N ILE A 106 12.69 -12.31 -21.90
CA ILE A 106 12.40 -12.54 -20.49
C ILE A 106 12.61 -14.04 -20.19
N SER A 107 13.53 -14.35 -19.30
CA SER A 107 13.85 -15.71 -18.87
C SER A 107 12.74 -16.36 -18.04
N LEU A 108 12.77 -17.70 -17.89
CA LEU A 108 11.79 -18.40 -17.04
C LEU A 108 11.88 -17.99 -15.57
N LYS A 109 13.07 -17.69 -15.06
CA LYS A 109 13.24 -17.17 -13.67
C LYS A 109 12.57 -15.82 -13.47
N GLU A 110 12.72 -14.90 -14.41
CA GLU A 110 12.08 -13.60 -14.39
C GLU A 110 10.55 -13.74 -14.47
N ARG A 111 10.04 -14.66 -15.29
CA ARG A 111 8.59 -14.95 -15.37
C ARG A 111 8.04 -15.52 -14.07
N SER A 112 8.77 -16.41 -13.39
CA SER A 112 8.38 -16.93 -12.09
C SER A 112 8.36 -15.83 -11.03
N ALA A 113 9.39 -14.97 -11.00
CA ALA A 113 9.42 -13.83 -10.09
C ALA A 113 8.28 -12.82 -10.35
N MET A 114 7.91 -12.61 -11.62
CA MET A 114 6.74 -11.79 -11.98
C MET A 114 5.42 -12.42 -11.50
N GLN A 115 5.29 -13.74 -11.64
CA GLN A 115 4.10 -14.47 -11.15
C GLN A 115 3.92 -14.25 -9.66
N ASP A 116 5.00 -14.42 -8.88
CA ASP A 116 4.99 -14.23 -7.45
C ASP A 116 4.66 -12.76 -7.08
N ALA A 117 5.28 -11.79 -7.77
CA ALA A 117 5.06 -10.36 -7.52
C ALA A 117 3.62 -9.89 -7.78
N ILE A 118 2.98 -10.42 -8.83
CA ILE A 118 1.59 -10.05 -9.23
C ILE A 118 0.57 -10.99 -8.55
N SER A 119 1.04 -12.02 -7.83
CA SER A 119 0.18 -13.10 -7.28
C SER A 119 -0.68 -13.78 -8.35
N ALA A 120 -0.08 -14.01 -9.55
CA ALA A 120 -0.78 -14.66 -10.65
C ALA A 120 -0.84 -16.18 -10.45
N PRO A 121 -1.96 -16.85 -10.80
CA PRO A 121 -2.13 -18.29 -10.56
C PRO A 121 -1.23 -19.17 -11.44
N VAL A 122 -0.79 -18.68 -12.59
CA VAL A 122 0.02 -19.43 -13.55
C VAL A 122 1.09 -18.56 -14.22
N VAL A 123 2.25 -19.16 -14.56
CA VAL A 123 3.34 -18.49 -15.30
C VAL A 123 2.96 -18.19 -16.75
N GLY A 124 2.09 -19.03 -17.33
CA GLY A 124 1.64 -18.87 -18.71
C GLY A 124 0.89 -17.56 -18.94
N GLY A 125 1.33 -16.78 -19.96
CA GLY A 125 0.70 -15.49 -20.28
C GLY A 125 1.10 -14.30 -19.40
N ILE A 126 2.02 -14.47 -18.43
CA ILE A 126 2.43 -13.42 -17.51
C ILE A 126 2.94 -12.17 -18.22
N VAL A 127 3.69 -12.30 -19.29
CA VAL A 127 4.22 -11.17 -20.09
C VAL A 127 3.07 -10.38 -20.74
N ARG A 128 2.03 -11.07 -21.23
CA ARG A 128 0.83 -10.42 -21.78
C ARG A 128 0.07 -9.65 -20.70
N LEU A 129 -0.08 -10.28 -19.52
CA LEU A 129 -0.72 -9.67 -18.36
C LEU A 129 0.06 -8.42 -17.91
N THR A 130 1.38 -8.50 -17.81
CA THR A 130 2.22 -7.35 -17.43
C THR A 130 2.09 -6.21 -18.44
N ARG A 131 2.07 -6.50 -19.75
CA ARG A 131 1.84 -5.48 -20.78
C ARG A 131 0.45 -4.83 -20.63
N PHE A 132 -0.56 -5.61 -20.30
CA PHE A 132 -1.91 -5.11 -20.01
C PHE A 132 -1.90 -4.19 -18.78
N ILE A 133 -1.24 -4.62 -17.68
CA ILE A 133 -1.09 -3.82 -16.45
C ILE A 133 -0.41 -2.49 -16.76
N LEU A 134 0.74 -2.49 -17.43
CA LEU A 134 1.49 -1.27 -17.74
C LEU A 134 0.68 -0.30 -18.59
N LYS A 135 0.05 -0.78 -19.67
CA LYS A 135 -0.80 0.06 -20.52
C LYS A 135 -2.00 0.62 -19.77
N GLY A 136 -2.64 -0.21 -18.94
CA GLY A 136 -3.78 0.19 -18.13
C GLY A 136 -3.41 1.23 -17.08
N THR A 137 -2.28 1.04 -16.39
CA THR A 137 -1.75 1.99 -15.40
C THR A 137 -1.53 3.37 -16.01
N PHE A 138 -0.69 3.48 -17.05
CA PHE A 138 -0.41 4.77 -17.69
C PHE A 138 -1.66 5.41 -18.29
N PHE A 139 -2.61 4.62 -18.79
CA PHE A 139 -3.88 5.14 -19.29
C PHE A 139 -4.74 5.73 -18.16
N VAL A 140 -4.89 5.04 -17.04
CA VAL A 140 -5.69 5.52 -15.90
C VAL A 140 -5.05 6.74 -15.26
N GLU A 141 -3.73 6.75 -15.11
CA GLU A 141 -2.96 7.89 -14.60
C GLU A 141 -3.11 9.11 -15.50
N LEU A 142 -3.05 8.93 -16.83
CA LEU A 142 -3.25 10.01 -17.79
C LEU A 142 -4.67 10.58 -17.70
N VAL A 143 -5.69 9.71 -17.67
CA VAL A 143 -7.09 10.14 -17.53
C VAL A 143 -7.31 10.88 -16.21
N GLY A 144 -6.76 10.38 -15.12
CA GLY A 144 -6.81 11.03 -13.82
C GLY A 144 -6.14 12.41 -13.82
N ALA A 145 -4.95 12.52 -14.41
CA ALA A 145 -4.25 13.79 -14.55
C ALA A 145 -5.06 14.80 -15.37
N LEU A 146 -5.61 14.38 -16.52
CA LEU A 146 -6.46 15.24 -17.37
C LEU A 146 -7.73 15.69 -16.62
N ALA A 147 -8.32 14.82 -15.81
CA ALA A 147 -9.51 15.15 -15.02
C ALA A 147 -9.21 16.13 -13.87
N LEU A 148 -7.99 16.09 -13.28
CA LEU A 148 -7.57 17.00 -12.22
C LEU A 148 -7.08 18.37 -12.75
N LEU A 149 -6.68 18.47 -14.02
CA LEU A 149 -6.16 19.71 -14.61
C LEU A 149 -7.05 20.94 -14.37
N PRO A 150 -8.38 20.91 -14.57
CA PRO A 150 -9.22 22.09 -14.41
C PRO A 150 -9.16 22.67 -12.99
N ALA A 151 -9.14 21.80 -11.97
CA ALA A 151 -9.08 22.23 -10.58
C ALA A 151 -7.71 22.82 -10.22
N PHE A 152 -6.64 22.07 -10.48
CA PHE A 152 -5.30 22.53 -10.10
C PHE A 152 -4.80 23.70 -10.96
N CYS A 153 -5.14 23.78 -12.25
CA CYS A 153 -4.76 24.93 -13.07
C CYS A 153 -5.55 26.19 -12.72
N ARG A 154 -6.81 26.06 -12.25
CA ARG A 154 -7.60 27.17 -11.72
C ARG A 154 -6.89 27.83 -10.51
N ASP A 155 -6.33 27.01 -9.61
CA ASP A 155 -5.81 27.47 -8.32
C ASP A 155 -4.31 27.79 -8.36
N TYR A 156 -3.53 27.13 -9.24
CA TYR A 156 -2.06 27.24 -9.30
C TYR A 156 -1.51 27.60 -10.68
N GLY A 157 -2.36 27.92 -11.65
CA GLY A 157 -1.91 28.25 -13.02
C GLY A 157 -1.14 27.11 -13.70
N LEU A 158 -0.04 27.41 -14.38
CA LEU A 158 0.77 26.40 -15.09
C LEU A 158 1.40 25.34 -14.16
N ARG A 159 1.71 25.69 -12.91
CA ARG A 159 2.17 24.71 -11.91
C ARG A 159 1.12 23.63 -11.64
N GLY A 160 -0.16 23.95 -11.81
CA GLY A 160 -1.27 23.01 -11.70
C GLY A 160 -1.17 21.81 -12.63
N VAL A 161 -0.49 21.92 -13.77
CA VAL A 161 -0.24 20.78 -14.69
C VAL A 161 0.64 19.73 -14.02
N TRP A 162 1.75 20.16 -13.40
CA TRP A 162 2.63 19.27 -12.64
C TRP A 162 1.90 18.64 -11.44
N MET A 163 1.13 19.47 -10.74
CA MET A 163 0.32 18.99 -9.61
C MET A 163 -0.70 17.94 -10.02
N ALA A 164 -1.39 18.11 -11.14
CA ALA A 164 -2.35 17.14 -11.65
C ALA A 164 -1.69 15.79 -11.99
N ILE A 165 -0.52 15.82 -12.64
CA ILE A 165 0.26 14.62 -12.95
C ILE A 165 0.71 13.93 -11.66
N PHE A 166 1.32 14.68 -10.74
CA PHE A 166 1.86 14.14 -9.49
C PHE A 166 0.76 13.48 -8.65
N HIS A 167 -0.36 14.17 -8.42
CA HIS A 167 -1.45 13.63 -7.61
C HIS A 167 -2.17 12.47 -8.29
N SER A 168 -2.29 12.47 -9.63
CA SER A 168 -2.87 11.33 -10.34
C SER A 168 -2.03 10.05 -10.16
N VAL A 169 -0.72 10.13 -10.36
CA VAL A 169 0.19 8.99 -10.18
C VAL A 169 0.23 8.56 -8.72
N SER A 170 0.38 9.51 -7.79
CA SER A 170 0.44 9.24 -6.35
C SER A 170 -0.87 8.59 -5.84
N ALA A 171 -2.04 9.08 -6.29
CA ALA A 171 -3.34 8.52 -5.91
C ALA A 171 -3.58 7.12 -6.51
N PHE A 172 -3.25 6.93 -7.79
CA PHE A 172 -3.36 5.64 -8.45
C PHE A 172 -2.44 4.57 -7.82
N CYS A 173 -1.20 4.97 -7.51
CA CYS A 173 -0.25 4.10 -6.81
C CYS A 173 -0.59 3.91 -5.32
N ASN A 174 -1.60 4.57 -4.79
CA ASN A 174 -1.97 4.57 -3.37
C ASN A 174 -0.81 5.05 -2.48
N ALA A 175 -0.12 6.12 -2.86
CA ALA A 175 1.10 6.56 -2.19
C ALA A 175 0.90 7.75 -1.23
N GLY A 176 -0.19 8.51 -1.36
CA GLY A 176 -0.56 9.58 -0.42
C GLY A 176 0.35 10.82 -0.38
N PHE A 177 1.34 10.90 -1.26
CA PHE A 177 2.19 12.08 -1.36
C PHE A 177 1.45 13.22 -2.05
N ASP A 178 1.49 14.40 -1.47
CA ASP A 178 1.03 15.65 -2.07
C ASP A 178 2.16 16.67 -2.21
N ILE A 179 2.00 17.62 -3.12
CA ILE A 179 2.92 18.73 -3.35
C ILE A 179 2.22 20.09 -3.19
N LEU A 180 1.20 20.14 -2.33
CA LEU A 180 0.41 21.33 -2.04
C LEU A 180 1.04 22.19 -0.94
N GLY A 181 2.00 21.64 -0.19
CA GLY A 181 2.70 22.34 0.88
C GLY A 181 3.43 23.59 0.39
N ARG A 182 3.39 24.65 1.21
CA ARG A 182 4.04 25.92 0.99
C ARG A 182 4.44 26.57 2.31
N ALA A 183 5.30 27.59 2.27
CA ALA A 183 5.68 28.33 3.46
C ALA A 183 4.44 28.84 4.20
N GLY A 184 4.32 28.47 5.49
CA GLY A 184 3.17 28.81 6.34
C GLY A 184 1.97 27.85 6.31
N ALA A 185 2.02 26.82 5.44
CA ALA A 185 1.02 25.74 5.39
C ALA A 185 1.71 24.43 5.01
N LEU A 186 2.40 23.79 5.97
CA LEU A 186 3.08 22.52 5.81
C LEU A 186 2.10 21.36 5.96
N TYR A 187 2.35 20.27 5.22
CA TYR A 187 1.56 19.03 5.26
C TYR A 187 0.04 19.20 5.04
N PRO A 188 -0.41 20.00 4.06
CA PRO A 188 -1.82 20.36 3.93
C PRO A 188 -2.69 19.20 3.42
N SER A 189 -2.11 18.21 2.75
CA SER A 189 -2.82 17.20 1.98
C SER A 189 -3.89 17.83 1.07
N LEU A 190 -5.08 17.25 0.97
CA LEU A 190 -6.19 17.77 0.14
C LEU A 190 -7.23 18.54 0.97
N THR A 191 -6.89 19.06 2.15
CA THR A 191 -7.85 19.72 3.05
C THR A 191 -8.51 20.95 2.43
N ALA A 192 -7.80 21.68 1.56
CA ALA A 192 -8.37 22.81 0.82
C ALA A 192 -9.47 22.39 -0.18
N TYR A 193 -9.52 21.11 -0.57
CA TYR A 193 -10.47 20.58 -1.56
C TYR A 193 -11.61 19.78 -0.96
N ILE A 194 -11.88 19.89 0.36
CA ILE A 194 -12.98 19.17 1.02
C ILE A 194 -14.35 19.41 0.34
N SER A 195 -14.55 20.59 -0.23
CA SER A 195 -15.78 21.01 -0.92
C SER A 195 -15.77 20.80 -2.42
N ASP A 196 -14.63 20.41 -3.02
CA ASP A 196 -14.52 20.25 -4.48
C ASP A 196 -14.88 18.81 -4.91
N PRO A 197 -16.06 18.58 -5.54
CA PRO A 197 -16.49 17.24 -5.91
C PRO A 197 -15.56 16.59 -6.95
N LEU A 198 -15.00 17.41 -7.88
CA LEU A 198 -14.16 16.89 -8.94
C LEU A 198 -12.89 16.24 -8.37
N VAL A 199 -12.15 16.98 -7.51
CA VAL A 199 -10.92 16.48 -6.90
C VAL A 199 -11.22 15.26 -6.03
N ASN A 200 -12.25 15.33 -5.17
CA ASN A 200 -12.61 14.21 -4.29
C ASN A 200 -12.95 12.94 -5.08
N ILE A 201 -13.84 13.04 -6.08
CA ILE A 201 -14.29 11.87 -6.82
C ILE A 201 -13.15 11.27 -7.66
N VAL A 202 -12.35 12.11 -8.35
CA VAL A 202 -11.24 11.61 -9.18
C VAL A 202 -10.19 10.91 -8.33
N ILE A 203 -9.78 11.51 -7.21
CA ILE A 203 -8.79 10.90 -6.30
C ILE A 203 -9.34 9.59 -5.71
N MET A 204 -10.59 9.55 -5.22
CA MET A 204 -11.19 8.32 -4.70
C MET A 204 -11.26 7.22 -5.77
N LEU A 205 -11.61 7.55 -7.00
CA LEU A 205 -11.65 6.58 -8.10
C LEU A 205 -10.26 6.03 -8.43
N LEU A 206 -9.24 6.89 -8.49
CA LEU A 206 -7.85 6.47 -8.71
C LEU A 206 -7.38 5.49 -7.62
N ILE A 207 -7.64 5.82 -6.36
CA ILE A 207 -7.33 4.97 -5.20
C ILE A 207 -8.01 3.60 -5.31
N ILE A 208 -9.32 3.59 -5.58
CA ILE A 208 -10.10 2.34 -5.67
C ILE A 208 -9.59 1.50 -6.84
N VAL A 209 -9.42 2.11 -8.02
CA VAL A 209 -8.96 1.41 -9.24
C VAL A 209 -7.56 0.84 -9.04
N GLY A 210 -6.62 1.60 -8.47
CA GLY A 210 -5.29 1.09 -8.11
C GLY A 210 -5.33 -0.07 -7.11
N GLY A 211 -6.22 0.04 -6.10
CA GLY A 211 -6.32 -0.89 -4.97
C GLY A 211 -7.09 -2.19 -5.21
N ILE A 212 -7.91 -2.33 -6.27
CA ILE A 212 -8.73 -3.55 -6.50
C ILE A 212 -7.97 -4.72 -7.12
N GLY A 213 -6.73 -4.52 -7.56
CA GLY A 213 -5.86 -5.57 -8.10
C GLY A 213 -5.98 -5.81 -9.60
N PHE A 214 -4.82 -6.07 -10.22
CA PHE A 214 -4.70 -6.19 -11.67
C PHE A 214 -5.44 -7.41 -12.26
N LEU A 215 -5.57 -8.51 -11.50
CA LEU A 215 -6.37 -9.66 -11.91
C LEU A 215 -7.87 -9.35 -11.90
N THR A 216 -8.32 -8.46 -11.02
CA THR A 216 -9.70 -7.96 -11.03
C THR A 216 -9.95 -7.07 -12.23
N TRP A 217 -8.95 -6.26 -12.65
CA TRP A 217 -9.04 -5.51 -13.91
C TRP A 217 -9.21 -6.43 -15.12
N ASP A 218 -8.44 -7.52 -15.17
CA ASP A 218 -8.55 -8.53 -16.25
C ASP A 218 -9.97 -9.11 -16.33
N ASP A 219 -10.57 -9.45 -15.17
CA ASP A 219 -11.96 -9.93 -15.10
C ASP A 219 -12.97 -8.87 -15.55
N VAL A 220 -12.80 -7.60 -15.11
CA VAL A 220 -13.67 -6.48 -15.49
C VAL A 220 -13.60 -6.23 -16.99
N CYS A 221 -12.40 -6.17 -17.56
CA CYS A 221 -12.20 -5.93 -18.99
C CYS A 221 -12.71 -7.09 -19.86
N THR A 222 -12.53 -8.34 -19.39
CA THR A 222 -12.91 -9.55 -20.15
C THR A 222 -14.40 -9.83 -20.06
N HIS A 223 -14.98 -9.73 -18.87
CA HIS A 223 -16.36 -10.15 -18.61
C HIS A 223 -17.35 -8.97 -18.45
N ARG A 224 -16.84 -7.73 -18.43
CA ARG A 224 -17.64 -6.51 -18.30
C ARG A 224 -18.64 -6.60 -17.12
N LEU A 225 -19.93 -6.41 -17.36
CA LEU A 225 -20.97 -6.46 -16.33
C LEU A 225 -21.44 -7.87 -15.93
N HIS A 226 -20.85 -8.93 -16.50
CA HIS A 226 -21.26 -10.29 -16.18
C HIS A 226 -20.57 -10.80 -14.90
N LEU A 227 -20.91 -10.24 -13.74
CA LEU A 227 -20.33 -10.55 -12.43
C LEU A 227 -20.34 -12.06 -12.09
N ARG A 228 -21.28 -12.83 -12.62
CA ARG A 228 -21.35 -14.30 -12.39
C ARG A 228 -20.13 -15.03 -12.96
N ARG A 229 -19.51 -14.50 -14.03
CA ARG A 229 -18.34 -15.09 -14.72
C ARG A 229 -17.00 -14.71 -14.09
N TYR A 230 -16.98 -13.75 -13.15
CA TYR A 230 -15.76 -13.33 -12.47
C TYR A 230 -15.18 -14.47 -11.63
N ARG A 231 -13.87 -14.48 -11.50
CA ARG A 231 -13.16 -15.35 -10.54
C ARG A 231 -13.69 -15.11 -9.12
N MET A 232 -13.66 -16.15 -8.28
CA MET A 232 -14.08 -16.03 -6.88
C MET A 232 -13.33 -14.90 -6.16
N GLN A 233 -12.01 -14.82 -6.37
CA GLN A 233 -11.16 -13.78 -5.78
C GLN A 233 -11.64 -12.36 -6.14
N SER A 234 -11.96 -12.09 -7.41
CA SER A 234 -12.45 -10.78 -7.84
C SER A 234 -13.81 -10.43 -7.22
N LYS A 235 -14.70 -11.43 -7.07
CA LYS A 235 -15.98 -11.25 -6.36
C LYS A 235 -15.78 -10.89 -4.89
N VAL A 236 -14.85 -11.58 -4.21
CA VAL A 236 -14.50 -11.31 -2.82
C VAL A 236 -13.93 -9.90 -2.67
N ILE A 237 -12.99 -9.52 -3.54
CA ILE A 237 -12.35 -8.20 -3.51
C ILE A 237 -13.38 -7.09 -3.69
N LEU A 238 -14.23 -7.18 -4.71
CA LEU A 238 -15.22 -6.15 -5.02
C LEU A 238 -16.29 -6.04 -3.92
N SER A 239 -16.81 -7.18 -3.43
CA SER A 239 -17.84 -7.17 -2.38
C SER A 239 -17.27 -6.69 -1.04
N ALA A 240 -16.11 -7.17 -0.62
CA ALA A 240 -15.48 -6.74 0.64
C ALA A 240 -15.09 -5.26 0.58
N THR A 241 -14.55 -4.78 -0.56
CA THR A 241 -14.26 -3.36 -0.77
C THR A 241 -15.51 -2.51 -0.62
N ALA A 242 -16.60 -2.87 -1.30
CA ALA A 242 -17.86 -2.12 -1.25
C ALA A 242 -18.45 -2.10 0.17
N ILE A 243 -18.44 -3.24 0.87
CA ILE A 243 -18.94 -3.34 2.25
C ILE A 243 -18.12 -2.47 3.20
N LEU A 244 -16.79 -2.56 3.14
CA LEU A 244 -15.90 -1.77 4.01
C LEU A 244 -16.09 -0.27 3.79
N ILE A 245 -16.14 0.18 2.52
CA ILE A 245 -16.38 1.60 2.21
C ILE A 245 -17.76 2.04 2.68
N ALA A 246 -18.82 1.27 2.40
CA ALA A 246 -20.18 1.66 2.75
C ALA A 246 -20.39 1.76 4.27
N LEU A 247 -19.90 0.77 5.04
CA LEU A 247 -20.06 0.74 6.50
C LEU A 247 -19.27 1.86 7.17
N SER A 248 -18.02 2.09 6.77
CA SER A 248 -17.19 3.13 7.35
C SER A 248 -17.67 4.54 6.92
N ALA A 249 -18.09 4.72 5.68
CA ALA A 249 -18.67 5.99 5.23
C ALA A 249 -19.93 6.35 6.01
N LEU A 250 -20.81 5.36 6.27
CA LEU A 250 -22.01 5.56 7.08
C LEU A 250 -21.63 5.96 8.52
N LEU A 251 -20.64 5.30 9.11
CA LEU A 251 -20.19 5.64 10.47
C LEU A 251 -19.65 7.07 10.50
N PHE A 252 -18.70 7.45 9.66
CA PHE A 252 -18.13 8.81 9.62
C PHE A 252 -19.19 9.87 9.30
N PHE A 253 -20.16 9.55 8.44
CA PHE A 253 -21.29 10.42 8.15
C PHE A 253 -22.15 10.69 9.40
N LEU A 254 -22.33 9.71 10.27
CA LEU A 254 -23.16 9.87 11.47
C LEU A 254 -22.42 10.49 12.65
N THR A 255 -21.09 10.31 12.71
CA THR A 255 -20.25 10.76 13.86
C THR A 255 -19.56 12.09 13.57
N ASP A 256 -18.42 12.06 12.87
CA ASP A 256 -17.47 13.17 12.85
C ASP A 256 -17.84 14.31 11.89
N PHE A 257 -18.59 14.01 10.84
CA PHE A 257 -18.96 15.00 9.82
C PHE A 257 -20.39 15.50 9.94
N ALA A 258 -21.04 15.29 11.09
CA ALA A 258 -22.44 15.67 11.32
C ALA A 258 -22.68 17.19 11.21
N GLU A 259 -21.69 18.02 11.55
CA GLU A 259 -21.76 19.48 11.52
C GLU A 259 -21.54 20.08 10.13
N LEU A 260 -21.01 19.30 9.17
CA LEU A 260 -20.77 19.80 7.83
C LEU A 260 -22.06 19.91 7.00
N PRO A 261 -22.12 20.86 6.03
CA PRO A 261 -23.21 20.92 5.05
C PRO A 261 -23.36 19.58 4.30
N ALA A 262 -24.59 19.20 3.97
CA ALA A 262 -24.93 17.86 3.46
C ALA A 262 -24.01 17.37 2.31
N GLY A 263 -23.71 18.24 1.34
CA GLY A 263 -22.82 17.87 0.21
C GLY A 263 -21.37 17.60 0.65
N GLN A 264 -20.80 18.45 1.50
CA GLN A 264 -19.45 18.28 2.05
C GLN A 264 -19.38 17.07 2.99
N ARG A 265 -20.41 16.86 3.78
CA ARG A 265 -20.54 15.72 4.70
C ARG A 265 -20.47 14.39 3.96
N VAL A 266 -21.19 14.25 2.83
CA VAL A 266 -21.14 13.03 1.99
C VAL A 266 -19.74 12.84 1.41
N LEU A 267 -19.14 13.89 0.83
CA LEU A 267 -17.81 13.80 0.21
C LEU A 267 -16.73 13.45 1.25
N ALA A 268 -16.70 14.15 2.40
CA ALA A 268 -15.73 13.89 3.46
C ALA A 268 -15.86 12.48 4.04
N SER A 269 -17.10 12.01 4.27
CA SER A 269 -17.35 10.67 4.79
C SER A 269 -16.92 9.57 3.82
N LEU A 270 -17.21 9.73 2.52
CA LEU A 270 -16.77 8.80 1.49
C LEU A 270 -15.25 8.82 1.34
N PHE A 271 -14.65 10.02 1.33
CA PHE A 271 -13.20 10.15 1.21
C PHE A 271 -12.47 9.51 2.40
N GLN A 272 -12.96 9.78 3.62
CA GLN A 272 -12.41 9.17 4.85
C GLN A 272 -12.62 7.65 4.90
N ALA A 273 -13.64 7.09 4.23
CA ALA A 273 -13.83 5.65 4.11
C ALA A 273 -12.91 4.97 3.08
N VAL A 274 -12.52 5.72 2.04
CA VAL A 274 -11.65 5.21 0.96
C VAL A 274 -10.17 5.32 1.33
N THR A 275 -9.74 6.45 1.89
CA THR A 275 -8.33 6.77 2.09
C THR A 275 -7.58 5.82 3.04
N PRO A 276 -8.15 5.25 4.13
CA PRO A 276 -7.43 4.34 5.01
C PRO A 276 -7.05 3.01 4.33
N ARG A 277 -7.60 2.76 3.16
CA ARG A 277 -7.28 1.59 2.34
C ARG A 277 -6.02 1.82 1.51
N THR A 278 -4.95 2.23 2.19
CA THR A 278 -3.58 2.44 1.71
C THR A 278 -3.38 3.66 0.80
N ALA A 279 -4.19 4.72 0.94
CA ALA A 279 -4.07 5.89 0.07
C ALA A 279 -3.38 7.10 0.69
N GLY A 280 -3.64 7.39 1.98
CA GLY A 280 -2.90 8.39 2.76
C GLY A 280 -3.31 9.85 2.60
N TYR A 281 -4.16 10.18 1.66
CA TYR A 281 -4.69 11.54 1.54
C TYR A 281 -5.75 11.83 2.60
N ASN A 282 -5.83 13.07 3.06
CA ASN A 282 -6.92 13.54 3.90
C ASN A 282 -7.51 14.84 3.36
N THR A 283 -8.83 14.96 3.43
CA THR A 283 -9.58 16.18 3.11
C THR A 283 -10.13 16.86 4.36
N ALA A 284 -10.04 16.20 5.51
CA ALA A 284 -10.45 16.70 6.79
C ALA A 284 -9.29 16.60 7.80
N ASP A 285 -9.38 17.37 8.88
CA ASP A 285 -8.42 17.34 9.98
C ASP A 285 -8.65 16.07 10.83
N LEU A 286 -7.72 15.11 10.73
CA LEU A 286 -7.81 13.83 11.41
C LEU A 286 -7.66 13.92 12.93
N THR A 287 -7.04 14.98 13.44
CA THR A 287 -6.84 15.20 14.89
C THR A 287 -8.14 15.54 15.60
N LYS A 288 -9.15 16.02 14.84
CA LYS A 288 -10.48 16.37 15.36
C LYS A 288 -11.47 15.21 15.34
N MET A 289 -11.06 14.06 14.75
CA MET A 289 -11.93 12.89 14.72
C MET A 289 -12.06 12.27 16.12
N SER A 290 -13.25 11.72 16.39
CA SER A 290 -13.52 11.00 17.64
C SER A 290 -12.61 9.78 17.81
N ASP A 291 -12.33 9.39 19.06
CA ASP A 291 -11.52 8.19 19.36
C ASP A 291 -12.10 6.94 18.71
N THR A 292 -13.42 6.83 18.62
CA THR A 292 -14.12 5.74 17.93
C THR A 292 -13.77 5.71 16.45
N SER A 293 -13.80 6.86 15.80
CA SER A 293 -13.48 6.97 14.37
C SER A 293 -12.00 6.77 14.09
N GLN A 294 -11.12 7.22 15.00
CA GLN A 294 -9.69 6.89 14.91
C GLN A 294 -9.45 5.39 15.06
N ALA A 295 -10.11 4.71 15.99
CA ALA A 295 -10.01 3.26 16.17
C ALA A 295 -10.53 2.49 14.93
N VAL A 296 -11.66 2.91 14.35
CA VAL A 296 -12.16 2.33 13.09
C VAL A 296 -11.19 2.60 11.93
N THR A 297 -10.59 3.79 11.87
CA THR A 297 -9.56 4.11 10.87
C THR A 297 -8.34 3.19 11.02
N ILE A 298 -7.88 2.89 12.24
CA ILE A 298 -6.79 1.92 12.49
C ILE A 298 -7.17 0.53 11.93
N LEU A 299 -8.38 0.04 12.18
CA LEU A 299 -8.84 -1.24 11.64
C LEU A 299 -8.91 -1.26 10.11
N LEU A 300 -9.34 -0.15 9.50
CA LEU A 300 -9.34 0.00 8.04
C LEU A 300 -7.91 0.06 7.48
N MET A 301 -6.98 0.75 8.14
CA MET A 301 -5.57 0.81 7.76
C MET A 301 -4.90 -0.57 7.82
N MET A 302 -5.24 -1.37 8.82
CA MET A 302 -4.80 -2.77 8.89
C MET A 302 -5.36 -3.64 7.76
N THR A 303 -6.48 -3.22 7.13
CA THR A 303 -7.11 -3.94 6.01
C THR A 303 -6.82 -3.21 4.70
N GLY A 304 -5.69 -3.53 4.08
CA GLY A 304 -5.24 -2.90 2.83
C GLY A 304 -6.07 -3.28 1.59
N GLY A 305 -5.46 -3.09 0.42
CA GLY A 305 -6.08 -3.39 -0.86
C GLY A 305 -6.06 -4.87 -1.24
N ALA A 306 -6.25 -5.15 -2.53
CA ALA A 306 -6.26 -6.50 -3.08
C ALA A 306 -4.85 -7.07 -3.29
N PRO A 307 -4.68 -8.40 -3.32
CA PRO A 307 -3.47 -9.02 -3.85
C PRO A 307 -3.21 -8.60 -5.30
N GLY A 308 -1.93 -8.36 -5.66
CA GLY A 308 -1.57 -7.92 -7.00
C GLY A 308 -2.19 -6.56 -7.37
N SER A 309 -2.13 -5.60 -6.43
CA SER A 309 -2.53 -4.20 -6.62
C SER A 309 -1.38 -3.26 -6.28
N THR A 310 -1.58 -1.97 -6.49
CA THR A 310 -0.65 -0.93 -6.05
C THR A 310 -0.58 -0.80 -4.53
N ALA A 311 -1.65 -1.19 -3.83
CA ALA A 311 -1.79 -1.12 -2.39
C ALA A 311 -0.86 -2.09 -1.64
N GLY A 312 -0.33 -1.67 -0.48
CA GLY A 312 0.44 -2.52 0.42
C GLY A 312 -0.41 -3.16 1.54
N GLY A 313 0.19 -3.38 2.72
CA GLY A 313 -0.48 -3.87 3.91
C GLY A 313 -1.07 -5.27 3.82
N MET A 314 -1.83 -5.67 4.85
CA MET A 314 -2.57 -6.92 4.87
C MET A 314 -3.72 -6.87 3.85
N LYS A 315 -3.86 -7.88 3.02
CA LYS A 315 -4.81 -7.86 1.91
C LYS A 315 -6.25 -8.07 2.35
N VAL A 316 -7.19 -7.40 1.68
CA VAL A 316 -8.63 -7.54 1.94
C VAL A 316 -9.12 -8.98 1.86
N THR A 317 -8.49 -9.81 1.02
CA THR A 317 -8.77 -11.25 0.93
C THR A 317 -8.40 -12.02 2.20
N THR A 318 -7.37 -11.59 2.94
CA THR A 318 -7.00 -12.18 4.24
C THR A 318 -8.14 -12.01 5.25
N LEU A 319 -8.67 -10.80 5.37
CA LEU A 319 -9.83 -10.53 6.24
C LEU A 319 -11.06 -11.35 5.80
N ALA A 320 -11.34 -11.41 4.49
CA ALA A 320 -12.48 -12.17 3.96
C ALA A 320 -12.37 -13.68 4.23
N VAL A 321 -11.16 -14.26 4.13
CA VAL A 321 -10.89 -15.67 4.46
C VAL A 321 -11.12 -15.94 5.95
N LEU A 322 -10.62 -15.06 6.83
CA LEU A 322 -10.80 -15.21 8.29
C LEU A 322 -12.27 -15.04 8.69
N ALA A 323 -12.98 -14.08 8.10
CA ALA A 323 -14.41 -13.91 8.33
C ALA A 323 -15.21 -15.14 7.85
N ALA A 324 -14.88 -15.70 6.69
CA ALA A 324 -15.52 -16.93 6.19
C ALA A 324 -15.25 -18.13 7.12
N ASN A 325 -14.03 -18.23 7.66
CA ASN A 325 -13.66 -19.27 8.61
C ASN A 325 -14.44 -19.14 9.93
N ALA A 326 -14.54 -17.91 10.46
CA ALA A 326 -15.34 -17.65 11.67
C ALA A 326 -16.83 -18.03 11.46
N VAL A 327 -17.42 -17.65 10.32
CA VAL A 327 -18.80 -18.03 9.96
C VAL A 327 -18.95 -19.54 9.81
N ALA A 328 -17.94 -20.25 9.25
CA ALA A 328 -17.96 -21.70 9.15
C ALA A 328 -17.93 -22.36 10.53
N ALA A 329 -17.07 -21.88 11.44
CA ALA A 329 -16.99 -22.34 12.82
C ALA A 329 -18.31 -22.13 13.57
N PHE A 330 -18.92 -20.94 13.51
CA PHE A 330 -20.21 -20.65 14.13
C PHE A 330 -21.35 -21.53 13.59
N ARG A 331 -21.28 -21.89 12.30
CA ARG A 331 -22.26 -22.78 11.65
C ARG A 331 -21.88 -24.25 11.73
N ARG A 332 -20.83 -24.62 12.48
CA ARG A 332 -20.30 -26.00 12.63
C ARG A 332 -20.07 -26.70 11.30
N ARG A 333 -19.53 -25.95 10.31
CA ARG A 333 -19.14 -26.49 9.00
C ARG A 333 -17.66 -26.84 9.02
N GLU A 334 -17.29 -27.94 8.41
CA GLU A 334 -15.88 -28.38 8.31
C GLU A 334 -15.04 -27.41 7.48
N ASP A 335 -15.60 -26.93 6.35
CA ASP A 335 -14.87 -26.09 5.43
C ASP A 335 -15.46 -24.67 5.32
N PRO A 336 -14.64 -23.62 5.39
CA PRO A 336 -15.06 -22.26 5.05
C PRO A 336 -15.37 -22.14 3.55
N GLN A 337 -16.43 -21.40 3.24
CA GLN A 337 -16.94 -21.27 1.86
C GLN A 337 -17.20 -19.79 1.52
N LEU A 338 -16.79 -19.40 0.32
CA LEU A 338 -17.12 -18.10 -0.30
C LEU A 338 -17.65 -18.31 -1.70
N PHE A 339 -18.74 -17.65 -2.06
CA PHE A 339 -19.38 -17.73 -3.39
C PHE A 339 -19.57 -19.18 -3.89
N LYS A 340 -20.05 -20.08 -3.01
CA LYS A 340 -20.28 -21.51 -3.30
C LYS A 340 -19.01 -22.32 -3.64
N ARG A 341 -17.83 -21.86 -3.20
CA ARG A 341 -16.56 -22.57 -3.34
C ARG A 341 -15.91 -22.76 -1.98
N ARG A 342 -15.31 -23.91 -1.74
CA ARG A 342 -14.55 -24.22 -0.52
C ARG A 342 -13.19 -23.52 -0.58
N LEU A 343 -12.72 -23.06 0.57
CA LEU A 343 -11.36 -22.50 0.72
C LEU A 343 -10.39 -23.59 1.16
N GLU A 344 -9.16 -23.49 0.67
CA GLU A 344 -8.09 -24.38 1.09
C GLU A 344 -7.70 -24.17 2.55
N PRO A 345 -7.45 -25.24 3.36
CA PRO A 345 -7.00 -25.08 4.75
C PRO A 345 -5.68 -24.30 4.88
N SER A 346 -4.80 -24.40 3.88
CA SER A 346 -3.56 -23.62 3.77
C SER A 346 -3.82 -22.11 3.74
N ALA A 347 -4.85 -21.67 3.02
CA ALA A 347 -5.23 -20.26 2.93
C ALA A 347 -5.69 -19.70 4.29
N VAL A 348 -6.43 -20.48 5.07
CA VAL A 348 -6.87 -20.08 6.41
C VAL A 348 -5.68 -19.95 7.37
N ARG A 349 -4.78 -20.94 7.39
CA ARG A 349 -3.56 -20.89 8.22
C ARG A 349 -2.68 -19.68 7.88
N ASN A 350 -2.45 -19.43 6.60
CA ASN A 350 -1.67 -18.29 6.14
C ASN A 350 -2.35 -16.97 6.50
N ALA A 351 -3.67 -16.87 6.36
CA ALA A 351 -4.42 -15.68 6.73
C ALA A 351 -4.31 -15.38 8.24
N ALA A 352 -4.41 -16.40 9.09
CA ALA A 352 -4.26 -16.26 10.53
C ALA A 352 -2.83 -15.85 10.92
N ALA A 353 -1.80 -16.46 10.30
CA ALA A 353 -0.41 -16.10 10.52
C ALA A 353 -0.12 -14.65 10.12
N ILE A 354 -0.63 -14.20 8.98
CA ILE A 354 -0.50 -12.80 8.52
C ILE A 354 -1.14 -11.85 9.53
N LEU A 355 -2.38 -12.12 9.96
CA LEU A 355 -3.07 -11.25 10.92
C LEU A 355 -2.28 -11.12 12.22
N LEU A 356 -1.84 -12.24 12.81
CA LEU A 356 -1.07 -12.24 14.05
C LEU A 356 0.24 -11.46 13.91
N LEU A 357 0.93 -11.61 12.77
CA LEU A 357 2.17 -10.92 12.50
C LEU A 357 1.97 -9.41 12.36
N TYR A 358 0.96 -8.97 11.60
CA TYR A 358 0.65 -7.54 11.45
C TYR A 358 0.22 -6.92 12.78
N LEU A 359 -0.68 -7.57 13.53
CA LEU A 359 -1.06 -7.11 14.88
C LEU A 359 0.16 -7.01 15.80
N GLY A 360 0.95 -8.09 15.88
CA GLY A 360 2.13 -8.14 16.75
C GLY A 360 3.14 -7.03 16.45
N LEU A 361 3.49 -6.82 15.18
CA LEU A 361 4.44 -5.78 14.78
C LEU A 361 3.88 -4.37 15.01
N THR A 362 2.61 -4.14 14.70
CA THR A 362 1.96 -2.84 14.91
C THR A 362 1.92 -2.47 16.39
N PHE A 363 1.48 -3.39 17.26
CA PHE A 363 1.42 -3.16 18.71
C PHE A 363 2.80 -3.05 19.33
N ALA A 364 3.77 -3.90 18.95
CA ALA A 364 5.13 -3.82 19.44
C ALA A 364 5.80 -2.49 19.05
N GLY A 365 5.65 -2.06 17.78
CA GLY A 365 6.15 -0.79 17.31
C GLY A 365 5.53 0.39 18.08
N ALA A 366 4.21 0.38 18.26
CA ALA A 366 3.50 1.42 19.02
C ALA A 366 3.96 1.49 20.49
N ALA A 367 4.14 0.35 21.14
CA ALA A 367 4.60 0.30 22.53
C ALA A 367 6.01 0.87 22.67
N VAL A 368 6.94 0.54 21.75
CA VAL A 368 8.31 1.06 21.77
C VAL A 368 8.31 2.56 21.50
N ILE A 369 7.55 3.06 20.50
CA ILE A 369 7.45 4.50 20.20
C ILE A 369 6.83 5.24 21.39
N SER A 370 5.74 4.74 21.96
CA SER A 370 5.10 5.33 23.13
C SER A 370 6.05 5.44 24.32
N ALA A 371 6.83 4.40 24.59
CA ALA A 371 7.83 4.38 25.67
C ALA A 371 9.01 5.34 25.41
N ALA A 372 9.48 5.42 24.15
CA ALA A 372 10.62 6.25 23.78
C ALA A 372 10.29 7.73 23.75
N GLU A 373 9.10 8.10 23.27
CA GLU A 373 8.69 9.50 23.05
C GLU A 373 7.77 10.04 24.17
N GLY A 374 7.26 9.18 25.07
CA GLY A 374 6.30 9.57 26.10
C GLY A 374 4.92 9.95 25.56
N LEU A 375 4.55 9.44 24.37
CA LEU A 375 3.30 9.77 23.67
C LEU A 375 2.17 8.79 24.04
N PRO A 376 0.89 9.20 23.90
CA PRO A 376 -0.25 8.30 24.10
C PRO A 376 -0.20 7.08 23.15
N LEU A 377 -0.41 5.88 23.70
CA LEU A 377 -0.35 4.62 22.94
C LEU A 377 -1.32 4.61 21.73
N GLY A 378 -2.51 5.21 21.86
CA GLY A 378 -3.49 5.27 20.77
C GLY A 378 -2.98 6.05 19.56
N ALA A 379 -2.30 7.17 19.78
CA ALA A 379 -1.68 7.96 18.71
C ALA A 379 -0.50 7.21 18.08
N CYS A 380 0.33 6.54 18.89
CA CYS A 380 1.41 5.68 18.38
C CYS A 380 0.86 4.49 17.57
N LEU A 381 -0.25 3.89 17.99
CA LEU A 381 -0.94 2.83 17.24
C LEU A 381 -1.44 3.33 15.88
N TYR A 382 -1.92 4.56 15.81
CA TYR A 382 -2.37 5.17 14.56
C TYR A 382 -1.21 5.28 13.56
N GLU A 383 -0.05 5.80 13.98
CA GLU A 383 1.16 5.93 13.15
C GLU A 383 1.71 4.57 12.72
N THR A 384 1.80 3.61 13.66
CA THR A 384 2.35 2.27 13.35
C THR A 384 1.41 1.45 12.48
N ALA A 385 0.08 1.57 12.67
CA ALA A 385 -0.91 0.96 11.77
C ALA A 385 -0.84 1.56 10.37
N SER A 386 -0.66 2.88 10.28
CA SER A 386 -0.45 3.59 9.02
C SER A 386 0.83 3.12 8.31
N ALA A 387 1.94 2.98 9.03
CA ALA A 387 3.20 2.49 8.48
C ALA A 387 3.11 1.02 8.05
N ALA A 388 2.63 0.12 8.91
CA ALA A 388 2.50 -1.31 8.62
C ALA A 388 1.46 -1.59 7.52
N GLY A 389 0.36 -0.81 7.51
CA GLY A 389 -0.65 -0.83 6.45
C GLY A 389 -0.18 -0.17 5.15
N THR A 390 0.95 0.55 5.15
CA THR A 390 1.42 1.43 4.06
C THR A 390 0.33 2.40 3.61
N VAL A 391 -0.24 3.17 4.55
CA VAL A 391 -1.41 4.01 4.32
C VAL A 391 -1.04 5.48 4.15
N GLY A 392 -0.21 6.03 5.06
CA GLY A 392 0.23 7.42 5.00
C GLY A 392 -0.59 8.42 5.83
N LEU A 393 -1.69 8.01 6.43
CA LEU A 393 -2.43 8.85 7.35
C LEU A 393 -1.64 9.05 8.64
N THR A 394 -1.63 10.26 9.17
CA THR A 394 -0.95 10.64 10.40
C THR A 394 -1.80 11.57 11.23
N LEU A 395 -1.64 11.51 12.55
CA LEU A 395 -2.16 12.53 13.48
C LEU A 395 -1.18 13.69 13.65
N GLY A 396 -0.21 13.83 12.73
CA GLY A 396 0.80 14.90 12.76
C GLY A 396 2.02 14.57 13.61
N LEU A 397 2.17 13.33 14.07
CA LEU A 397 3.29 12.92 14.91
C LEU A 397 4.57 12.61 14.11
N THR A 398 4.45 12.02 12.91
CA THR A 398 5.59 11.51 12.12
C THR A 398 6.75 12.51 11.97
N PRO A 399 6.54 13.82 11.65
CA PRO A 399 7.64 14.78 11.53
C PRO A 399 8.32 15.12 12.86
N GLN A 400 7.65 14.87 13.99
CA GLN A 400 8.12 15.24 15.33
C GLN A 400 8.83 14.08 16.05
N LEU A 401 8.73 12.85 15.51
CA LEU A 401 9.31 11.65 16.11
C LEU A 401 10.83 11.64 16.03
N GLY A 402 11.48 11.10 17.05
CA GLY A 402 12.92 10.91 17.08
C GLY A 402 13.38 9.83 16.08
N THR A 403 14.69 9.78 15.84
CA THR A 403 15.32 8.87 14.86
C THR A 403 15.01 7.38 15.11
N LEU A 404 14.91 6.96 16.39
CA LEU A 404 14.55 5.58 16.74
C LEU A 404 13.12 5.26 16.24
N SER A 405 12.18 6.12 16.58
CA SER A 405 10.76 5.97 16.20
C SER A 405 10.58 6.02 14.69
N GLN A 406 11.25 6.92 13.99
CA GLN A 406 11.27 6.97 12.54
C GLN A 406 11.87 5.68 11.93
N SER A 407 12.93 5.11 12.53
CA SER A 407 13.51 3.84 12.06
C SER A 407 12.53 2.67 12.20
N ILE A 408 11.75 2.64 13.28
CA ILE A 408 10.67 1.63 13.46
C ILE A 408 9.63 1.78 12.36
N LEU A 409 9.21 3.01 12.05
CA LEU A 409 8.25 3.26 10.96
C LEU A 409 8.82 2.83 9.60
N ILE A 410 10.11 3.09 9.30
CA ILE A 410 10.81 2.61 8.09
C ILE A 410 10.70 1.09 7.97
N LEU A 411 10.99 0.35 9.05
CA LEU A 411 10.90 -1.11 9.06
C LEU A 411 9.46 -1.59 8.85
N LEU A 412 8.48 -0.95 9.48
CA LEU A 412 7.06 -1.29 9.33
C LEU A 412 6.56 -1.01 7.91
N MET A 413 6.93 0.12 7.29
CA MET A 413 6.62 0.45 5.91
C MET A 413 7.19 -0.60 4.93
N PHE A 414 8.46 -0.95 5.12
CA PHE A 414 9.13 -1.99 4.32
C PHE A 414 8.44 -3.35 4.46
N PHE A 415 8.12 -3.76 5.69
CA PHE A 415 7.38 -4.98 5.99
C PHE A 415 5.99 -4.97 5.32
N GLY A 416 5.25 -3.87 5.45
CA GLY A 416 3.93 -3.70 4.86
C GLY A 416 3.94 -3.80 3.34
N ARG A 417 4.99 -3.29 2.68
CA ARG A 417 5.11 -3.31 1.21
C ARG A 417 5.53 -4.66 0.66
N VAL A 418 6.58 -5.26 1.22
CA VAL A 418 7.10 -6.55 0.78
C VAL A 418 6.10 -7.67 1.05
N GLY A 419 5.34 -7.55 2.14
CA GLY A 419 4.34 -8.53 2.59
C GLY A 419 4.93 -9.57 3.55
N GLY A 420 4.19 -9.84 4.64
CA GLY A 420 4.65 -10.70 5.72
C GLY A 420 5.02 -12.12 5.30
N LEU A 421 4.22 -12.77 4.41
CA LEU A 421 4.54 -14.11 3.92
C LEU A 421 5.82 -14.14 3.07
N THR A 422 6.05 -13.11 2.26
CA THR A 422 7.27 -13.00 1.44
C THR A 422 8.52 -12.97 2.32
N LEU A 423 8.49 -12.18 3.40
CA LEU A 423 9.61 -12.11 4.36
C LEU A 423 9.81 -13.44 5.09
N ILE A 424 8.72 -14.08 5.55
CA ILE A 424 8.79 -15.39 6.22
C ILE A 424 9.37 -16.43 5.27
N TYR A 425 8.86 -16.55 4.05
CA TYR A 425 9.36 -17.52 3.08
C TYR A 425 10.81 -17.25 2.68
N ALA A 426 11.23 -15.99 2.57
CA ALA A 426 12.62 -15.66 2.29
C ALA A 426 13.57 -16.03 3.45
N ALA A 427 13.12 -15.86 4.70
CA ALA A 427 13.90 -16.20 5.89
C ALA A 427 14.02 -17.71 6.13
N PHE A 428 12.94 -18.46 5.87
CA PHE A 428 12.84 -19.90 6.11
C PHE A 428 12.97 -20.76 4.83
N SER A 429 13.28 -20.17 3.68
CA SER A 429 13.51 -20.91 2.44
C SER A 429 14.79 -21.73 2.56
N GLY A 430 14.67 -22.99 2.89
CA GLY A 430 15.78 -23.93 2.97
C GLY A 430 15.61 -25.06 3.98
N HIS A 431 14.54 -25.10 4.73
CA HIS A 431 14.38 -26.11 5.79
C HIS A 431 13.12 -26.95 5.64
N ASP A 432 13.39 -28.23 5.57
CA ASP A 432 12.66 -29.40 6.00
C ASP A 432 11.37 -29.80 5.27
N LEU A 433 11.57 -30.66 4.30
CA LEU A 433 10.67 -31.80 4.14
C LEU A 433 10.85 -32.71 5.39
N THR A 434 10.15 -32.40 6.47
CA THR A 434 10.03 -33.34 7.59
C THR A 434 9.16 -34.50 7.15
N TYR A 435 9.79 -35.62 6.82
CA TYR A 435 9.10 -36.84 6.43
C TYR A 435 8.38 -37.52 7.60
N ALA A 436 8.68 -37.12 8.85
CA ALA A 436 8.05 -37.62 10.06
C ALA A 436 7.04 -36.60 10.61
N ARG A 437 5.83 -37.06 10.96
CA ARG A 437 4.82 -36.27 11.64
C ARG A 437 4.76 -36.69 13.09
N TYR A 438 4.69 -35.70 14.00
CA TYR A 438 4.41 -35.96 15.42
C TYR A 438 3.01 -36.54 15.60
N PRO A 439 2.78 -37.38 16.65
CA PRO A 439 1.45 -37.85 17.04
C PRO A 439 0.49 -36.67 17.23
N LYS A 440 -0.79 -36.90 16.90
CA LYS A 440 -1.85 -35.89 17.14
C LYS A 440 -2.26 -35.98 18.60
N GLU A 441 -2.31 -34.82 19.25
CA GLU A 441 -2.88 -34.65 20.57
C GLU A 441 -3.95 -33.57 20.53
N MET A 442 -5.01 -33.75 21.33
CA MET A 442 -6.10 -32.79 21.39
C MET A 442 -5.75 -31.65 22.34
N ILE A 443 -5.95 -30.41 21.88
CA ILE A 443 -5.93 -29.22 22.72
C ILE A 443 -7.31 -28.56 22.64
N THR A 444 -7.83 -28.18 23.79
CA THR A 444 -9.11 -27.47 23.86
C THR A 444 -8.90 -26.01 23.53
N VAL A 445 -9.65 -25.51 22.56
CA VAL A 445 -9.72 -24.11 22.21
C VAL A 445 -11.06 -23.59 22.63
N GLY A 446 -11.14 -22.61 23.53
CA GLY A 446 -12.23 -22.03 24.30
C GLY A 446 -13.63 -21.98 23.75
#